data_23fbfe63b688e34963ffa4d96dac6c0a
#
_entry.id   23fbfe63b688e34963ffa4d96dac6c0a
#
_cell.length_a   1.000
_cell.length_b   1.000
_cell.length_c   1.000
_cell.angle_alpha   90.00
_cell.angle_beta   90.00
_cell.angle_gamma   90.00
#
_symmetry.space_group_name_H-M   'P 1'
#
loop_
_entity.id
_entity.type
_entity.pdbx_description
1 polymer ?
#
loop_
_entity_poly.entity_id
_entity_poly.type
_entity_poly.pdbx_seq_one_letter_code
_entity_poly.pdbx_strand_id
1 'polypeptide(L)'
;MRRRRVVTMIVTVLVAVFWILLQQLQMPATKPTPEVKSTTSENSKSALSVLDSLAVKGRAPKTGYARTQFGNGWTTSGGCDTRERILQRDMVNTVMSEGCKVMSGLLHDPYTGKDITFTRGIDTSSAVQIDHVVALSDAWQTGAQQLSASLREQLANDPLELLAVDGPANQQKSDGDAATWLPPNKPFRCQYVARQIAVKAKYMLWVTAAEKEAMQRVLASCPGQAAID
;
A
#
# COMPACT_ATOMS: atom_id res chain seq x y z
N MET A 1 -8.65 21.41 82.25
CA MET A 1 -7.66 20.53 81.67
C MET A 1 -8.15 19.82 80.36
N ARG A 2 -9.36 19.41 80.18
CA ARG A 2 -9.87 18.72 79.01
C ARG A 2 -9.79 19.60 77.68
N ARG A 3 -10.15 20.89 77.72
CA ARG A 3 -10.11 21.76 76.52
C ARG A 3 -8.72 21.94 75.93
N ARG A 4 -7.68 22.06 76.75
CA ARG A 4 -6.31 22.19 76.29
C ARG A 4 -5.82 20.94 75.56
N ARG A 5 -6.17 19.74 76.03
CA ARG A 5 -5.80 18.48 75.41
C ARG A 5 -6.47 18.27 74.04
N VAL A 6 -7.74 18.69 73.94
CA VAL A 6 -8.47 18.61 72.63
C VAL A 6 -7.88 19.57 71.54
N VAL A 7 -7.53 20.80 71.95
CA VAL A 7 -6.92 21.78 71.07
C VAL A 7 -5.54 21.30 70.60
N THR A 8 -4.73 20.70 71.46
CA THR A 8 -3.42 20.17 71.10
C THR A 8 -3.55 19.00 70.11
N MET A 9 -4.54 18.08 70.33
CA MET A 9 -4.78 16.99 69.37
C MET A 9 -5.22 17.48 67.99
N ILE A 10 -6.09 18.49 67.90
CA ILE A 10 -6.53 19.05 66.62
C ILE A 10 -5.37 19.71 65.87
N VAL A 11 -4.51 20.45 66.57
CA VAL A 11 -3.36 21.09 65.96
C VAL A 11 -2.36 20.07 65.43
N THR A 12 -2.07 18.99 66.19
CA THR A 12 -1.18 17.93 65.73
C THR A 12 -1.72 17.19 64.49
N VAL A 13 -3.03 16.92 64.44
CA VAL A 13 -3.67 16.29 63.29
C VAL A 13 -3.60 17.22 62.06
N LEU A 14 -3.87 18.50 62.24
CA LEU A 14 -3.78 19.46 61.12
C LEU A 14 -2.37 19.63 60.58
N VAL A 15 -1.35 19.63 61.44
CA VAL A 15 0.05 19.67 61.05
C VAL A 15 0.45 18.41 60.29
N ALA A 16 0.02 17.23 60.77
CA ALA A 16 0.29 15.98 60.08
C ALA A 16 -0.37 15.90 58.69
N VAL A 17 -1.63 16.33 58.56
CA VAL A 17 -2.33 16.40 57.28
C VAL A 17 -1.66 17.37 56.33
N PHE A 18 -1.25 18.54 56.84
CA PHE A 18 -0.53 19.54 56.04
C PHE A 18 0.82 19.00 55.53
N TRP A 19 1.54 18.24 56.36
CA TRP A 19 2.80 17.60 55.96
C TRP A 19 2.60 16.52 54.90
N ILE A 20 1.54 15.73 54.99
CA ILE A 20 1.20 14.71 53.99
C ILE A 20 0.80 15.38 52.65
N LEU A 21 0.06 16.48 52.71
CA LEU A 21 -0.30 17.24 51.53
C LEU A 21 0.91 17.90 50.84
N LEU A 22 1.88 18.39 51.66
CA LEU A 22 3.14 18.94 51.11
C LEU A 22 4.00 17.87 50.43
N GLN A 23 4.00 16.63 50.91
CA GLN A 23 4.74 15.53 50.28
C GLN A 23 4.09 15.10 48.96
N GLN A 24 2.81 15.26 48.79
CA GLN A 24 2.14 14.98 47.52
C GLN A 24 2.40 16.05 46.44
N LEU A 25 2.83 17.23 46.82
CA LEU A 25 3.24 18.30 45.89
C LEU A 25 4.69 18.18 45.37
N GLN A 26 5.49 17.29 45.98
CA GLN A 26 6.80 16.92 45.44
C GLN A 26 6.64 15.78 44.45
N MET A 27 6.06 16.07 43.27
CA MET A 27 6.21 15.17 42.12
C MET A 27 7.71 15.02 41.83
N PRO A 28 8.22 13.77 41.81
CA PRO A 28 9.58 13.58 41.34
C PRO A 28 9.66 14.13 39.91
N ALA A 29 10.61 15.03 39.65
CA ALA A 29 10.92 15.47 38.31
C ALA A 29 11.10 14.20 37.45
N THR A 30 10.18 13.96 36.55
CA THR A 30 10.33 12.92 35.54
C THR A 30 11.65 13.19 34.83
N LYS A 31 12.63 12.31 35.03
CA LYS A 31 13.83 12.29 34.17
C LYS A 31 13.34 12.35 32.73
N PRO A 32 13.93 13.19 31.89
CA PRO A 32 13.60 13.18 30.46
C PRO A 32 13.77 11.72 29.99
N THR A 33 12.66 11.11 29.60
CA THR A 33 12.69 9.85 28.87
C THR A 33 13.63 10.06 27.70
N PRO A 34 14.63 9.19 27.47
CA PRO A 34 15.44 9.32 26.28
C PRO A 34 14.46 9.35 25.10
N GLU A 35 14.51 10.43 24.35
CA GLU A 35 13.81 10.58 23.09
C GLU A 35 14.20 9.35 22.28
N VAL A 36 13.29 8.40 22.16
CA VAL A 36 13.44 7.30 21.21
C VAL A 36 13.49 8.00 19.87
N LYS A 37 14.70 8.34 19.42
CA LYS A 37 14.95 8.64 18.03
C LYS A 37 14.34 7.46 17.29
N SER A 38 13.19 7.70 16.68
CA SER A 38 12.63 6.84 15.68
C SER A 38 13.76 6.63 14.68
N THR A 39 14.44 5.51 14.77
CA THR A 39 15.31 5.04 13.71
C THR A 39 14.40 4.64 12.57
N THR A 40 13.88 5.65 11.89
CA THR A 40 13.40 5.50 10.52
C THR A 40 14.59 4.94 9.78
N SER A 41 14.42 3.76 9.24
CA SER A 41 15.40 3.09 8.38
C SER A 41 15.93 4.11 7.36
N GLU A 42 17.12 4.61 7.58
CA GLU A 42 17.75 5.71 6.80
C GLU A 42 18.12 5.30 5.37
N ASN A 43 17.51 4.23 4.82
CA ASN A 43 17.92 3.74 3.50
C ASN A 43 16.75 3.43 2.52
N SER A 44 15.50 3.69 2.86
CA SER A 44 14.41 3.58 1.88
C SER A 44 14.29 4.89 1.10
N LYS A 45 14.56 4.83 -0.20
CA LYS A 45 14.32 5.98 -1.09
C LYS A 45 12.84 6.37 -1.03
N SER A 46 12.53 7.66 -1.06
CA SER A 46 11.14 8.10 -1.20
C SER A 46 10.60 7.78 -2.60
N ALA A 47 9.31 7.50 -2.71
CA ALA A 47 8.68 7.28 -4.01
C ALA A 47 8.88 8.49 -4.95
N LEU A 48 8.90 9.71 -4.41
CA LEU A 48 9.18 10.92 -5.18
C LEU A 48 10.59 10.92 -5.76
N SER A 49 11.60 10.53 -4.99
CA SER A 49 12.98 10.47 -5.49
C SER A 49 13.17 9.42 -6.58
N VAL A 50 12.44 8.31 -6.49
CA VAL A 50 12.41 7.28 -7.56
C VAL A 50 11.70 7.81 -8.80
N LEU A 51 10.53 8.47 -8.64
CA LEU A 51 9.80 9.10 -9.74
C LEU A 51 10.67 10.11 -10.49
N ASP A 52 11.46 10.91 -9.78
CA ASP A 52 12.33 11.92 -10.40
C ASP A 52 13.46 11.31 -11.20
N SER A 53 13.85 10.08 -10.92
CA SER A 53 14.84 9.33 -11.68
C SER A 53 14.29 8.68 -12.95
N LEU A 54 12.96 8.55 -13.08
CA LEU A 54 12.37 7.96 -14.28
C LEU A 54 12.50 8.88 -15.49
N ALA A 55 12.78 8.28 -16.64
CA ALA A 55 12.78 9.01 -17.90
C ALA A 55 11.38 9.56 -18.21
N VAL A 56 11.32 10.78 -18.75
CA VAL A 56 10.06 11.39 -19.21
C VAL A 56 10.07 11.39 -20.74
N LYS A 57 9.11 10.68 -21.35
CA LYS A 57 8.98 10.57 -22.81
C LYS A 57 7.51 10.53 -23.20
N GLY A 58 7.20 10.84 -24.45
CA GLY A 58 5.87 10.60 -25.02
C GLY A 58 5.55 9.11 -25.12
N ARG A 59 4.27 8.76 -25.25
CA ARG A 59 3.86 7.38 -25.53
C ARG A 59 4.40 6.91 -26.86
N ALA A 60 4.98 5.73 -26.90
CA ALA A 60 5.31 5.05 -28.14
C ALA A 60 4.02 4.53 -28.82
N PRO A 61 4.05 4.29 -30.14
CA PRO A 61 2.91 3.71 -30.85
C PRO A 61 2.45 2.38 -30.21
N LYS A 62 1.13 2.17 -30.18
CA LYS A 62 0.53 0.92 -29.70
C LYS A 62 0.67 -0.23 -30.72
N THR A 63 1.22 0.04 -31.88
CA THR A 63 1.41 -0.95 -32.95
C THR A 63 2.11 -2.20 -32.44
N GLY A 64 1.59 -3.37 -32.78
CA GLY A 64 2.14 -4.66 -32.35
C GLY A 64 1.75 -5.06 -30.93
N TYR A 65 1.03 -4.24 -30.18
CA TYR A 65 0.51 -4.64 -28.88
C TYR A 65 -0.51 -5.77 -29.00
N ALA A 66 -0.27 -6.83 -28.28
CA ALA A 66 -1.23 -7.85 -27.95
C ALA A 66 -0.93 -8.34 -26.53
N ARG A 67 -1.94 -8.75 -25.77
CA ARG A 67 -1.72 -9.26 -24.40
C ARG A 67 -0.76 -10.45 -24.38
N THR A 68 -0.76 -11.25 -25.43
CA THR A 68 0.16 -12.40 -25.61
C THR A 68 1.63 -12.01 -25.74
N GLN A 69 1.96 -10.72 -25.99
CA GLN A 69 3.33 -10.23 -25.92
C GLN A 69 3.92 -10.31 -24.49
N PHE A 70 3.06 -10.46 -23.49
CA PHE A 70 3.40 -10.57 -22.07
C PHE A 70 3.26 -12.01 -21.54
N GLY A 71 3.35 -13.01 -22.43
CA GLY A 71 3.17 -14.42 -22.09
C GLY A 71 1.75 -14.94 -22.32
N ASN A 72 1.55 -16.23 -22.07
CA ASN A 72 0.29 -16.92 -22.34
C ASN A 72 -0.63 -17.00 -21.11
N GLY A 73 -0.56 -16.02 -20.21
CA GLY A 73 -1.37 -15.94 -19.00
C GLY A 73 -0.54 -16.07 -17.72
N TRP A 74 -1.15 -16.62 -16.69
CA TRP A 74 -0.52 -16.73 -15.37
C TRP A 74 0.50 -17.87 -15.36
N THR A 75 1.74 -17.55 -14.98
CA THR A 75 2.80 -18.56 -14.81
C THR A 75 2.53 -19.42 -13.57
N THR A 76 2.92 -20.69 -13.63
CA THR A 76 2.78 -21.63 -12.51
C THR A 76 4.13 -21.87 -11.85
N SER A 77 4.17 -21.84 -10.53
CA SER A 77 5.33 -22.17 -9.72
C SER A 77 4.88 -22.88 -8.44
N GLY A 78 5.51 -24.01 -8.11
CA GLY A 78 5.14 -24.80 -6.93
C GLY A 78 3.71 -25.32 -6.94
N GLY A 79 3.15 -25.58 -8.13
CA GLY A 79 1.77 -26.04 -8.28
C GLY A 79 0.69 -24.96 -8.22
N CYS A 80 1.07 -23.69 -7.96
CA CYS A 80 0.16 -22.54 -7.90
C CYS A 80 0.42 -21.61 -9.08
N ASP A 81 -0.64 -21.17 -9.75
CA ASP A 81 -0.52 -20.08 -10.70
C ASP A 81 -0.41 -18.71 -10.02
N THR A 82 0.02 -17.72 -10.78
CA THR A 82 0.21 -16.35 -10.25
C THR A 82 -1.09 -15.78 -9.70
N ARG A 83 -2.24 -15.97 -10.37
CA ARG A 83 -3.54 -15.50 -9.89
C ARG A 83 -3.87 -16.02 -8.50
N GLU A 84 -3.70 -17.33 -8.28
CA GLU A 84 -4.03 -17.93 -6.99
C GLU A 84 -3.11 -17.40 -5.87
N ARG A 85 -1.83 -17.19 -6.15
CA ARG A 85 -0.90 -16.59 -5.19
C ARG A 85 -1.27 -15.16 -4.82
N ILE A 86 -1.71 -14.35 -5.79
CA ILE A 86 -2.14 -12.98 -5.51
C ILE A 86 -3.45 -12.97 -4.71
N LEU A 87 -4.41 -13.82 -5.06
CA LEU A 87 -5.65 -13.96 -4.26
C LEU A 87 -5.35 -14.36 -2.82
N GLN A 88 -4.44 -15.32 -2.59
CA GLN A 88 -4.03 -15.73 -1.24
C GLN A 88 -3.34 -14.61 -0.47
N ARG A 89 -2.51 -13.80 -1.14
CA ARG A 89 -1.80 -12.68 -0.52
C ARG A 89 -2.74 -11.56 -0.08
N ASP A 90 -3.72 -11.23 -0.93
CA ASP A 90 -4.52 -10.01 -0.82
C ASP A 90 -5.85 -10.21 -0.08
N MET A 91 -6.31 -11.46 0.04
CA MET A 91 -7.58 -11.79 0.70
C MET A 91 -7.35 -12.37 2.09
N VAL A 92 -8.33 -12.17 2.95
CA VAL A 92 -8.39 -12.81 4.28
C VAL A 92 -9.46 -13.90 4.31
N ASN A 93 -9.39 -14.78 5.30
CA ASN A 93 -10.35 -15.89 5.51
C ASN A 93 -10.51 -16.77 4.27
N THR A 94 -9.42 -17.03 3.56
CA THR A 94 -9.44 -17.80 2.32
C THR A 94 -9.72 -19.28 2.60
N VAL A 95 -10.65 -19.85 1.83
CA VAL A 95 -10.88 -21.30 1.77
C VAL A 95 -10.21 -21.82 0.50
N MET A 96 -9.37 -22.84 0.66
CA MET A 96 -8.58 -23.41 -0.43
C MET A 96 -9.15 -24.78 -0.82
N SER A 97 -9.13 -25.12 -2.11
CA SER A 97 -9.25 -26.50 -2.57
C SER A 97 -7.88 -27.11 -2.80
N GLU A 98 -7.85 -28.40 -3.12
CA GLU A 98 -6.65 -29.08 -3.60
C GLU A 98 -6.01 -28.30 -4.78
N GLY A 99 -4.69 -28.31 -4.86
CA GLY A 99 -3.96 -27.65 -5.93
C GLY A 99 -3.95 -26.12 -5.85
N CYS A 100 -4.08 -25.54 -4.63
CA CYS A 100 -3.80 -24.12 -4.42
C CYS A 100 -4.90 -23.14 -4.91
N LYS A 101 -6.09 -23.62 -5.27
CA LYS A 101 -7.18 -22.76 -5.73
C LYS A 101 -7.90 -22.08 -4.56
N VAL A 102 -7.99 -20.77 -4.57
CA VAL A 102 -8.83 -20.00 -3.64
C VAL A 102 -10.29 -20.18 -4.06
N MET A 103 -11.09 -20.82 -3.21
CA MET A 103 -12.52 -21.07 -3.47
C MET A 103 -13.39 -19.94 -2.94
N SER A 104 -13.03 -19.35 -1.80
CA SER A 104 -13.71 -18.20 -1.24
C SER A 104 -12.76 -17.40 -0.35
N GLY A 105 -13.17 -16.17 0.02
CA GLY A 105 -12.44 -15.30 0.91
C GLY A 105 -13.06 -13.91 0.96
N LEU A 106 -12.48 -13.01 1.71
CA LEU A 106 -12.87 -11.61 1.83
C LEU A 106 -11.73 -10.73 1.33
N LEU A 107 -12.01 -9.88 0.37
CA LEU A 107 -11.09 -8.84 -0.11
C LEU A 107 -11.45 -7.49 0.53
N HIS A 108 -10.52 -6.89 1.26
CA HIS A 108 -10.57 -5.46 1.58
C HIS A 108 -10.06 -4.70 0.37
N ASP A 109 -10.96 -4.37 -0.55
CA ASP A 109 -10.58 -3.85 -1.87
C ASP A 109 -9.84 -2.51 -1.77
N PRO A 110 -8.58 -2.44 -2.25
CA PRO A 110 -7.81 -1.21 -2.17
C PRO A 110 -8.34 -0.11 -3.10
N TYR A 111 -9.01 -0.46 -4.19
CA TYR A 111 -9.45 0.52 -5.18
C TYR A 111 -10.70 1.29 -4.74
N THR A 112 -11.65 0.61 -4.15
CA THR A 112 -12.93 1.22 -3.72
C THR A 112 -13.00 1.44 -2.21
N GLY A 113 -12.15 0.77 -1.42
CA GLY A 113 -12.22 0.75 0.04
C GLY A 113 -13.37 -0.10 0.59
N LYS A 114 -13.99 -0.94 -0.23
CA LYS A 114 -15.10 -1.80 0.16
C LYS A 114 -14.64 -3.21 0.46
N ASP A 115 -15.41 -3.90 1.28
CA ASP A 115 -15.27 -5.33 1.50
C ASP A 115 -16.03 -6.11 0.41
N ILE A 116 -15.34 -7.06 -0.23
CA ILE A 116 -15.89 -7.89 -1.28
C ILE A 116 -15.78 -9.35 -0.88
N THR A 117 -16.91 -10.00 -0.69
CA THR A 117 -16.94 -11.46 -0.51
C THR A 117 -16.70 -12.13 -1.86
N PHE A 118 -15.62 -12.88 -1.94
CA PHE A 118 -15.27 -13.67 -3.12
C PHE A 118 -15.79 -15.10 -2.96
N THR A 119 -16.43 -15.58 -3.98
CA THR A 119 -16.76 -17.01 -4.16
C THR A 119 -16.41 -17.39 -5.58
N ARG A 120 -15.64 -18.44 -5.75
CA ARG A 120 -15.25 -18.94 -7.08
C ARG A 120 -16.46 -19.53 -7.81
N GLY A 121 -16.68 -19.08 -9.00
CA GLY A 121 -17.79 -19.53 -9.86
C GLY A 121 -17.76 -18.84 -11.22
N ILE A 122 -18.52 -19.34 -12.17
CA ILE A 122 -18.58 -18.79 -13.53
C ILE A 122 -19.06 -17.33 -13.49
N ASP A 123 -20.10 -17.04 -12.71
CA ASP A 123 -20.72 -15.71 -12.64
C ASP A 123 -20.15 -14.82 -11.52
N THR A 124 -19.44 -15.40 -10.55
CA THR A 124 -19.00 -14.71 -9.33
C THR A 124 -17.53 -14.36 -9.31
N SER A 125 -16.67 -15.11 -10.02
CA SER A 125 -15.21 -14.89 -10.03
C SER A 125 -14.80 -13.53 -10.61
N SER A 126 -15.67 -12.89 -11.40
CA SER A 126 -15.41 -11.57 -12.00
C SER A 126 -15.52 -10.41 -10.99
N ALA A 127 -16.12 -10.65 -9.80
CA ALA A 127 -16.22 -9.65 -8.73
C ALA A 127 -14.84 -9.23 -8.23
N VAL A 128 -13.86 -10.17 -8.20
CA VAL A 128 -12.47 -9.91 -7.85
C VAL A 128 -11.57 -10.27 -9.02
N GLN A 129 -10.86 -9.27 -9.54
CA GLN A 129 -9.91 -9.43 -10.64
C GLN A 129 -8.48 -9.19 -10.14
N ILE A 130 -7.49 -9.73 -10.87
CA ILE A 130 -6.10 -9.35 -10.69
C ILE A 130 -5.77 -8.27 -11.70
N ASP A 131 -5.47 -7.09 -11.17
CA ASP A 131 -5.05 -5.94 -11.97
C ASP A 131 -3.54 -5.90 -12.11
N HIS A 132 -3.08 -5.41 -13.27
CA HIS A 132 -1.73 -4.93 -13.50
C HIS A 132 -1.72 -3.42 -13.18
N VAL A 133 -1.08 -3.00 -12.09
CA VAL A 133 -1.13 -1.59 -11.63
C VAL A 133 -0.59 -0.63 -12.68
N VAL A 134 0.39 -1.06 -13.47
CA VAL A 134 0.78 -0.46 -14.75
C VAL A 134 0.14 -1.29 -15.85
N ALA A 135 -0.99 -0.84 -16.39
CA ALA A 135 -1.71 -1.60 -17.42
C ALA A 135 -0.77 -2.07 -18.54
N LEU A 136 -0.88 -3.34 -18.96
CA LEU A 136 0.06 -3.91 -19.93
C LEU A 136 0.12 -3.11 -21.24
N SER A 137 -0.99 -2.49 -21.66
CA SER A 137 -1.03 -1.60 -22.82
C SER A 137 -0.30 -0.27 -22.57
N ASP A 138 -0.35 0.25 -21.32
CA ASP A 138 0.46 1.40 -20.91
C ASP A 138 1.95 1.02 -20.86
N ALA A 139 2.27 -0.09 -20.21
CA ALA A 139 3.64 -0.62 -20.16
C ALA A 139 4.25 -0.76 -21.57
N TRP A 140 3.47 -1.30 -22.52
CA TRP A 140 3.90 -1.42 -23.92
C TRP A 140 4.31 -0.07 -24.51
N GLN A 141 3.46 0.94 -24.33
CA GLN A 141 3.65 2.29 -24.84
C GLN A 141 4.67 3.12 -24.06
N THR A 142 5.09 2.63 -22.89
CA THR A 142 6.06 3.31 -22.01
C THR A 142 7.36 2.53 -21.83
N GLY A 143 7.66 1.59 -22.74
CA GLY A 143 8.98 0.95 -22.80
C GLY A 143 8.97 -0.56 -22.91
N ALA A 144 7.91 -1.27 -22.51
CA ALA A 144 7.91 -2.74 -22.50
C ALA A 144 8.08 -3.36 -23.89
N GLN A 145 7.75 -2.67 -24.97
CA GLN A 145 8.04 -3.13 -26.33
C GLN A 145 9.55 -3.30 -26.62
N GLN A 146 10.41 -2.66 -25.83
CA GLN A 146 11.87 -2.78 -25.93
C GLN A 146 12.44 -3.92 -25.06
N LEU A 147 11.64 -4.49 -24.18
CA LEU A 147 12.03 -5.60 -23.34
C LEU A 147 12.02 -6.92 -24.12
N SER A 148 12.82 -7.88 -23.68
CA SER A 148 12.71 -9.26 -24.16
C SER A 148 11.34 -9.85 -23.81
N ALA A 149 10.91 -10.87 -24.53
CA ALA A 149 9.67 -11.59 -24.23
C ALA A 149 9.64 -12.14 -22.80
N SER A 150 10.79 -12.67 -22.34
CA SER A 150 10.92 -13.17 -20.96
C SER A 150 10.73 -12.07 -19.91
N LEU A 151 11.30 -10.86 -20.12
CA LEU A 151 11.12 -9.74 -19.18
C LEU A 151 9.68 -9.21 -19.19
N ARG A 152 9.01 -9.23 -20.33
CA ARG A 152 7.57 -8.87 -20.40
C ARG A 152 6.70 -9.88 -19.65
N GLU A 153 6.99 -11.18 -19.78
CA GLU A 153 6.29 -12.22 -19.03
C GLU A 153 6.56 -12.10 -17.51
N GLN A 154 7.80 -11.80 -17.12
CA GLN A 154 8.13 -11.51 -15.72
C GLN A 154 7.36 -10.31 -15.20
N LEU A 155 7.30 -9.19 -15.94
CA LEU A 155 6.51 -8.02 -15.58
C LEU A 155 5.04 -8.40 -15.37
N ALA A 156 4.43 -9.11 -16.28
CA ALA A 156 3.02 -9.50 -16.19
C ALA A 156 2.70 -10.47 -15.04
N ASN A 157 3.71 -11.12 -14.47
CA ASN A 157 3.56 -12.08 -13.37
C ASN A 157 4.25 -11.64 -12.07
N ASP A 158 4.76 -10.41 -12.03
CA ASP A 158 5.43 -9.88 -10.84
C ASP A 158 4.43 -9.56 -9.73
N PRO A 159 4.60 -10.10 -8.50
CA PRO A 159 3.75 -9.73 -7.37
C PRO A 159 3.74 -8.21 -7.07
N LEU A 160 4.80 -7.47 -7.42
CA LEU A 160 4.83 -6.02 -7.29
C LEU A 160 3.84 -5.34 -8.25
N GLU A 161 3.69 -5.87 -9.45
CA GLU A 161 2.80 -5.36 -10.50
C GLU A 161 1.32 -5.68 -10.24
N LEU A 162 1.03 -6.72 -9.46
CA LEU A 162 -0.28 -7.33 -9.38
C LEU A 162 -1.01 -7.02 -8.08
N LEU A 163 -2.31 -6.72 -8.17
CA LEU A 163 -3.25 -6.56 -7.04
C LEU A 163 -4.57 -7.26 -7.30
N ALA A 164 -5.12 -7.93 -6.28
CA ALA A 164 -6.52 -8.32 -6.28
C ALA A 164 -7.39 -7.10 -5.98
N VAL A 165 -8.37 -6.82 -6.84
CA VAL A 165 -9.16 -5.59 -6.80
C VAL A 165 -10.61 -5.82 -7.23
N ASP A 166 -11.47 -4.84 -6.94
CA ASP A 166 -12.84 -4.76 -7.46
C ASP A 166 -12.88 -4.85 -9.00
N GLY A 167 -13.63 -5.81 -9.51
CA GLY A 167 -13.73 -6.07 -10.96
C GLY A 167 -14.24 -4.87 -11.75
N PRO A 168 -15.35 -4.24 -11.36
CA PRO A 168 -15.86 -3.01 -11.99
C PRO A 168 -14.86 -1.86 -11.99
N ALA A 169 -14.17 -1.61 -10.87
CA ALA A 169 -13.15 -0.55 -10.80
C ALA A 169 -11.95 -0.85 -11.72
N ASN A 170 -11.54 -2.11 -11.80
CA ASN A 170 -10.50 -2.54 -12.72
C ASN A 170 -10.89 -2.35 -14.18
N GLN A 171 -12.11 -2.69 -14.54
CA GLN A 171 -12.66 -2.45 -15.89
C GLN A 171 -12.72 -0.95 -16.22
N GLN A 172 -13.08 -0.11 -15.25
CA GLN A 172 -13.08 1.35 -15.41
C GLN A 172 -11.66 1.90 -15.61
N LYS A 173 -10.65 1.37 -14.87
CA LYS A 173 -9.25 1.72 -15.07
C LYS A 173 -8.77 1.41 -16.49
N SER A 174 -9.15 0.23 -17.02
CA SER A 174 -8.74 -0.20 -18.36
C SER A 174 -7.23 -0.11 -18.60
N ASP A 175 -6.78 0.61 -19.61
CA ASP A 175 -5.36 0.88 -19.90
C ASP A 175 -4.89 2.27 -19.42
N GLY A 176 -5.63 2.87 -18.46
CA GLY A 176 -5.31 4.17 -17.90
C GLY A 176 -4.04 4.19 -17.07
N ASP A 177 -3.29 5.30 -17.21
CA ASP A 177 -2.17 5.68 -16.33
C ASP A 177 -2.66 6.60 -15.20
N ALA A 178 -1.75 7.07 -14.33
CA ALA A 178 -2.09 7.93 -13.20
C ALA A 178 -2.67 9.30 -13.61
N ALA A 179 -2.48 9.74 -14.86
CA ALA A 179 -3.06 10.98 -15.37
C ALA A 179 -4.54 10.82 -15.76
N THR A 180 -4.93 9.60 -16.11
CA THR A 180 -6.27 9.31 -16.66
C THR A 180 -7.17 8.57 -15.67
N TRP A 181 -6.60 7.81 -14.75
CA TRP A 181 -7.34 7.11 -13.71
C TRP A 181 -6.55 6.98 -12.40
N LEU A 182 -7.23 7.18 -11.30
CA LEU A 182 -6.75 6.92 -9.94
C LEU A 182 -7.84 6.21 -9.14
N PRO A 183 -7.48 5.32 -8.19
CA PRO A 183 -8.46 4.67 -7.33
C PRO A 183 -9.44 5.67 -6.70
N PRO A 184 -10.76 5.42 -6.72
CA PRO A 184 -11.73 6.22 -5.99
C PRO A 184 -11.44 6.28 -4.50
N ASN A 185 -10.87 5.22 -3.91
CA ASN A 185 -10.35 5.18 -2.55
C ASN A 185 -9.12 6.10 -2.39
N LYS A 186 -9.37 7.37 -2.04
CA LYS A 186 -8.31 8.38 -1.92
C LYS A 186 -7.17 7.99 -0.97
N PRO A 187 -7.41 7.37 0.21
CA PRO A 187 -6.35 6.92 1.11
C PRO A 187 -5.34 5.97 0.45
N PHE A 188 -5.75 5.17 -0.51
CA PHE A 188 -4.87 4.21 -1.18
C PHE A 188 -4.01 4.84 -2.29
N ARG A 189 -4.33 6.04 -2.78
CA ARG A 189 -3.66 6.64 -3.95
C ARG A 189 -2.15 6.78 -3.79
N CYS A 190 -1.68 7.07 -2.58
CA CYS A 190 -0.24 7.21 -2.31
C CYS A 190 0.49 5.88 -2.52
N GLN A 191 -0.04 4.79 -1.97
CA GLN A 191 0.50 3.45 -2.18
C GLN A 191 0.38 3.00 -3.65
N TYR A 192 -0.75 3.29 -4.29
CA TYR A 192 -0.98 2.96 -5.69
C TYR A 192 0.07 3.59 -6.60
N VAL A 193 0.28 4.92 -6.45
CA VAL A 193 1.27 5.66 -7.23
C VAL A 193 2.69 5.19 -6.91
N ALA A 194 3.02 4.97 -5.63
CA ALA A 194 4.33 4.45 -5.24
C ALA A 194 4.60 3.08 -5.86
N ARG A 195 3.59 2.22 -5.96
CA ARG A 195 3.70 0.90 -6.60
C ARG A 195 3.91 1.03 -8.10
N GLN A 196 3.16 1.88 -8.81
CA GLN A 196 3.39 2.15 -10.23
C GLN A 196 4.81 2.66 -10.51
N ILE A 197 5.30 3.58 -9.68
CA ILE A 197 6.67 4.10 -9.78
C ILE A 197 7.70 2.98 -9.61
N ALA A 198 7.52 2.12 -8.61
CA ALA A 198 8.42 0.99 -8.34
C ALA A 198 8.46 0.01 -9.52
N VAL A 199 7.30 -0.35 -10.08
CA VAL A 199 7.22 -1.20 -11.28
C VAL A 199 7.93 -0.55 -12.46
N LYS A 200 7.64 0.73 -12.73
CA LYS A 200 8.29 1.43 -13.85
C LYS A 200 9.80 1.52 -13.66
N ALA A 201 10.28 1.75 -12.44
CA ALA A 201 11.72 1.74 -12.14
C ALA A 201 12.34 0.36 -12.35
N LYS A 202 11.72 -0.69 -11.83
CA LYS A 202 12.19 -2.09 -11.93
C LYS A 202 12.33 -2.55 -13.38
N TYR A 203 11.37 -2.20 -14.21
CA TYR A 203 11.33 -2.64 -15.61
C TYR A 203 11.82 -1.58 -16.61
N MET A 204 12.49 -0.53 -16.12
CA MET A 204 13.05 0.54 -16.97
C MET A 204 12.01 1.19 -17.91
N LEU A 205 10.76 1.25 -17.46
CA LEU A 205 9.69 1.95 -18.16
C LEU A 205 9.81 3.45 -17.89
N TRP A 206 9.27 4.27 -18.79
CA TRP A 206 9.21 5.71 -18.60
C TRP A 206 7.80 6.18 -18.21
N VAL A 207 7.70 7.42 -17.80
CA VAL A 207 6.44 8.13 -17.57
C VAL A 207 6.21 9.18 -18.66
N THR A 208 4.94 9.48 -18.95
CA THR A 208 4.62 10.69 -19.72
C THR A 208 4.70 11.93 -18.81
N ALA A 209 4.81 13.12 -19.39
CA ALA A 209 4.81 14.36 -18.60
C ALA A 209 3.52 14.49 -17.76
N ALA A 210 2.37 14.22 -18.35
CA ALA A 210 1.08 14.27 -17.66
C ALA A 210 0.98 13.24 -16.55
N GLU A 211 1.48 12.02 -16.76
CA GLU A 211 1.53 10.96 -15.75
C GLU A 211 2.44 11.38 -14.58
N LYS A 212 3.66 11.88 -14.87
CA LYS A 212 4.58 12.37 -13.83
C LYS A 212 3.95 13.45 -12.98
N GLU A 213 3.33 14.45 -13.59
CA GLU A 213 2.64 15.52 -12.87
C GLU A 213 1.49 15.00 -12.00
N ALA A 214 0.71 14.03 -12.50
CA ALA A 214 -0.36 13.41 -11.72
C ALA A 214 0.18 12.66 -10.51
N MET A 215 1.25 11.88 -10.68
CA MET A 215 1.93 11.18 -9.59
C MET A 215 2.51 12.15 -8.56
N GLN A 216 3.14 13.23 -8.99
CA GLN A 216 3.66 14.27 -8.11
C GLN A 216 2.55 14.92 -7.29
N ARG A 217 1.40 15.25 -7.90
CA ARG A 217 0.24 15.80 -7.17
C ARG A 217 -0.28 14.83 -6.10
N VAL A 218 -0.31 13.54 -6.38
CA VAL A 218 -0.70 12.53 -5.37
C VAL A 218 0.33 12.48 -4.24
N LEU A 219 1.62 12.38 -4.56
CA LEU A 219 2.69 12.28 -3.57
C LEU A 219 2.84 13.55 -2.71
N ALA A 220 2.45 14.72 -3.22
CA ALA A 220 2.39 15.96 -2.44
C ALA A 220 1.40 15.89 -1.27
N SER A 221 0.37 15.03 -1.35
CA SER A 221 -0.58 14.79 -0.26
C SER A 221 -0.09 13.79 0.79
N CYS A 222 1.03 13.13 0.55
CA CYS A 222 1.64 12.12 1.43
C CYS A 222 3.18 12.27 1.45
N PRO A 223 3.68 13.39 1.99
CA PRO A 223 5.12 13.63 2.05
C PRO A 223 5.80 12.51 2.86
N GLY A 224 6.87 11.96 2.31
CA GLY A 224 7.57 10.84 2.93
C GLY A 224 7.05 9.44 2.54
N GLN A 225 6.12 9.32 1.60
CA GLN A 225 5.75 8.01 1.05
C GLN A 225 7.02 7.27 0.59
N ALA A 226 7.31 6.15 1.25
CA ALA A 226 8.45 5.31 0.89
C ALA A 226 8.25 4.69 -0.51
N ALA A 227 9.35 4.46 -1.22
CA ALA A 227 9.34 3.58 -2.38
C ALA A 227 8.92 2.16 -1.94
N ILE A 228 8.29 1.43 -2.83
CA ILE A 228 7.93 0.02 -2.64
C ILE A 228 9.02 -0.80 -3.33
N ASP A 229 9.55 -1.79 -2.63
CA ASP A 229 10.59 -2.72 -3.10
C ASP A 229 9.98 -4.02 -3.62
#